data_b058a4477254bb7925fd5727442da84e
#
_entry.id   b058a4477254bb7925fd5727442da84e
#
_cell.length_a   1.000
_cell.length_b   1.000
_cell.length_c   1.000
_cell.angle_alpha   90.00
_cell.angle_beta   90.00
_cell.angle_gamma   90.00
#
_symmetry.space_group_name_H-M   'P 1'
#
loop_
_entity.id
_entity.type
_entity.pdbx_description
1 polymer ?
#
loop_
_entity_poly.entity_id
_entity_poly.type
_entity_poly.pdbx_seq_one_letter_code
_entity_poly.pdbx_strand_id
1 'polypeptide(L)'
;MMKSESNLLPKRKSIRLKDYDYSTDGYYFVTICTHNRKPIIDKSNNSVEETLRELPERFSGVNIDYYVTMPSHLHIIFVLQESQVPLWEVIRSLKALVSKKTGVKNFWQRGYYEHVIRNERALLKIREYIQNNPLTEAIKFEQFYESGLDESSPYK
;
A
#
# COMPACT_ATOMS: atom_id res chain seq x y z
N MET A 1 16.88 4.93 -10.31
CA MET A 1 15.91 4.85 -9.74
C MET A 1 16.00 5.52 -8.47
N MET A 2 16.30 5.00 -7.47
CA MET A 2 16.30 5.63 -6.35
C MET A 2 17.44 6.45 -6.25
N LYS A 3 17.43 7.65 -5.90
CA LYS A 3 18.50 8.45 -5.82
C LYS A 3 19.30 8.00 -4.73
N SER A 4 19.00 8.13 -3.55
CA SER A 4 19.79 7.66 -2.45
C SER A 4 18.77 7.17 -1.54
N GLU A 5 19.10 6.38 -0.62
CA GLU A 5 18.16 5.83 0.22
C GLU A 5 17.45 6.85 0.92
N SER A 6 18.09 7.84 1.37
CA SER A 6 17.38 8.83 2.19
C SER A 6 16.36 9.56 1.37
N ASN A 7 16.39 9.44 0.07
CA ASN A 7 15.39 10.12 -0.71
C ASN A 7 14.25 9.22 -1.06
N LEU A 8 14.27 7.99 -0.69
CA LEU A 8 13.19 7.13 -1.03
C LEU A 8 12.00 7.35 -0.16
N LEU A 9 12.15 7.75 1.04
CA LEU A 9 11.04 7.89 1.94
C LEU A 9 10.82 9.31 2.37
N PRO A 10 9.62 9.70 2.62
CA PRO A 10 9.33 11.06 3.02
C PRO A 10 9.81 11.31 4.42
N LYS A 11 10.16 12.54 4.70
CA LYS A 11 10.57 12.89 6.00
C LYS A 11 9.45 13.58 6.66
N ARG A 12 8.55 12.86 7.24
CA ARG A 12 7.39 13.44 7.83
C ARG A 12 7.29 13.17 9.26
N LYS A 13 6.57 14.00 9.99
CA LYS A 13 6.51 13.84 11.34
C LYS A 13 5.49 12.88 11.70
N SER A 14 4.47 12.73 11.18
CA SER A 14 3.51 11.81 11.64
C SER A 14 2.87 11.23 10.53
N ILE A 15 1.98 10.31 10.74
CA ILE A 15 1.46 9.60 9.75
C ILE A 15 0.34 10.22 9.14
N ARG A 16 -0.67 10.47 9.64
CA ARG A 16 -1.86 10.95 8.99
C ARG A 16 -2.16 12.36 9.38
N LEU A 17 -1.35 13.28 8.98
CA LEU A 17 -1.59 14.65 9.30
C LEU A 17 -2.59 15.16 8.31
N LYS A 18 -3.47 16.02 8.76
CA LYS A 18 -4.48 16.50 7.89
C LYS A 18 -3.91 17.28 6.76
N ASP A 19 -2.76 17.91 6.90
CA ASP A 19 -2.22 18.67 5.81
C ASP A 19 -1.19 17.86 5.03
N TYR A 20 -1.03 16.58 5.28
CA TYR A 20 -0.03 15.81 4.60
C TYR A 20 -0.51 15.51 3.19
N ASP A 21 0.34 15.70 2.24
CA ASP A 21 0.00 15.48 0.85
C ASP A 21 0.37 14.06 0.51
N TYR A 22 -0.60 13.19 0.41
CA TYR A 22 -0.37 11.80 0.14
C TYR A 22 0.00 11.51 -1.32
N SER A 23 0.23 12.54 -2.14
CA SER A 23 0.80 12.30 -3.44
C SER A 23 2.31 12.53 -3.34
N THR A 24 2.82 12.82 -2.13
CA THR A 24 4.23 13.04 -1.95
C THR A 24 4.99 11.74 -2.13
N ASP A 25 6.20 11.81 -2.61
CA ASP A 25 7.03 10.65 -2.81
C ASP A 25 7.16 9.83 -1.54
N GLY A 26 7.20 8.57 -1.67
CA GLY A 26 7.39 7.70 -0.52
C GLY A 26 6.81 6.32 -0.73
N TYR A 27 6.87 5.53 0.33
CA TYR A 27 6.35 4.18 0.32
C TYR A 27 5.11 4.12 1.20
N TYR A 28 4.06 3.53 0.68
CA TYR A 28 2.78 3.50 1.38
C TYR A 28 2.26 2.07 1.44
N PHE A 29 2.01 1.61 2.64
CA PHE A 29 1.45 0.28 2.81
C PHE A 29 -0.07 0.38 2.81
N VAL A 30 -0.72 -0.47 2.06
CA VAL A 30 -2.17 -0.42 1.92
C VAL A 30 -2.76 -1.81 2.09
N THR A 31 -3.88 -1.92 2.77
CA THR A 31 -4.64 -3.16 2.83
C THR A 31 -6.05 -2.87 2.30
N ILE A 32 -6.47 -3.66 1.34
CA ILE A 32 -7.80 -3.51 0.76
C ILE A 32 -8.54 -4.81 0.97
N CYS A 33 -9.74 -4.74 1.49
CA CYS A 33 -10.53 -5.93 1.78
C CYS A 33 -11.72 -6.06 0.85
N THR A 34 -12.17 -7.27 0.64
CA THR A 34 -13.35 -7.48 -0.17
C THR A 34 -14.60 -7.17 0.67
N HIS A 35 -15.70 -6.97 0.01
CA HIS A 35 -16.96 -6.65 0.65
C HIS A 35 -17.40 -7.85 1.48
N ASN A 36 -17.68 -7.64 2.74
CA ASN A 36 -18.10 -8.68 3.67
C ASN A 36 -17.06 -9.81 3.75
N ARG A 37 -15.82 -9.50 3.47
CA ARG A 37 -14.72 -10.45 3.55
C ARG A 37 -14.97 -11.70 2.72
N LYS A 38 -15.66 -11.58 1.62
CA LYS A 38 -15.93 -12.74 0.79
C LYS A 38 -14.63 -13.19 0.13
N PRO A 39 -14.36 -14.49 0.07
CA PRO A 39 -13.11 -14.99 -0.49
C PRO A 39 -13.19 -15.05 -2.02
N ILE A 40 -13.30 -13.91 -2.66
CA ILE A 40 -13.49 -13.85 -4.09
C ILE A 40 -12.27 -13.43 -4.87
N ILE A 41 -11.18 -13.06 -4.23
CA ILE A 41 -9.99 -12.67 -4.97
C ILE A 41 -9.43 -13.87 -5.72
N ASP A 42 -9.42 -15.05 -5.12
CA ASP A 42 -8.94 -16.21 -5.79
C ASP A 42 -9.78 -16.56 -7.01
N LYS A 43 -11.01 -16.14 -7.05
CA LYS A 43 -11.90 -16.47 -8.15
C LYS A 43 -11.98 -15.36 -9.16
N SER A 44 -11.08 -14.41 -9.10
CA SER A 44 -11.16 -13.24 -9.97
C SER A 44 -10.43 -13.45 -11.30
N ASN A 45 -9.96 -14.66 -11.60
CA ASN A 45 -9.25 -14.96 -12.83
C ASN A 45 -8.02 -14.07 -12.98
N ASN A 46 -7.31 -13.82 -11.91
CA ASN A 46 -6.12 -13.03 -11.88
C ASN A 46 -6.38 -11.56 -12.21
N SER A 47 -7.63 -11.14 -12.10
CA SER A 47 -7.96 -9.74 -12.41
C SER A 47 -7.21 -8.78 -11.50
N VAL A 48 -6.99 -9.17 -10.24
CA VAL A 48 -6.28 -8.30 -9.30
C VAL A 48 -4.83 -8.17 -9.74
N GLU A 49 -4.16 -9.28 -10.03
CA GLU A 49 -2.76 -9.23 -10.41
C GLU A 49 -2.58 -8.51 -11.73
N GLU A 50 -3.48 -8.71 -12.66
CA GLU A 50 -3.39 -8.02 -13.93
C GLU A 50 -3.51 -6.53 -13.73
N THR A 51 -4.45 -6.11 -12.90
CA THR A 51 -4.66 -4.70 -12.65
C THR A 51 -3.44 -4.10 -11.96
N LEU A 52 -2.85 -4.83 -11.01
CA LEU A 52 -1.67 -4.32 -10.34
C LEU A 52 -0.54 -4.10 -11.34
N ARG A 53 -0.40 -4.95 -12.32
CA ARG A 53 0.63 -4.77 -13.31
C ARG A 53 0.35 -3.59 -14.24
N GLU A 54 -0.91 -3.21 -14.38
CA GLU A 54 -1.26 -2.10 -15.25
C GLU A 54 -1.08 -0.75 -14.59
N LEU A 55 -1.13 -0.70 -13.27
CA LEU A 55 -1.11 0.59 -12.57
C LEU A 55 0.13 1.43 -12.88
N PRO A 56 1.33 0.86 -12.94
CA PRO A 56 2.49 1.69 -13.24
C PRO A 56 2.46 2.28 -14.67
N GLU A 57 1.75 1.62 -15.56
CA GLU A 57 1.66 2.15 -16.89
C GLU A 57 0.55 3.16 -16.98
N ARG A 58 -0.44 3.05 -16.12
CA ARG A 58 -1.56 3.97 -16.16
C ARG A 58 -1.23 5.25 -15.42
N PHE A 59 -0.44 5.18 -14.37
CA PHE A 59 -0.12 6.36 -13.59
C PHE A 59 1.39 6.55 -13.51
N SER A 60 1.87 7.63 -14.13
CA SER A 60 3.27 7.93 -14.09
C SER A 60 3.71 8.19 -12.66
N GLY A 61 4.81 7.64 -12.26
CA GLY A 61 5.31 7.85 -10.89
C GLY A 61 4.75 6.88 -9.88
N VAL A 62 3.96 5.90 -10.30
CA VAL A 62 3.40 4.93 -9.38
C VAL A 62 4.01 3.57 -9.67
N ASN A 63 4.56 2.92 -8.65
CA ASN A 63 5.09 1.59 -8.81
C ASN A 63 4.69 0.75 -7.62
N ILE A 64 4.82 -0.55 -7.71
CA ILE A 64 4.47 -1.44 -6.64
C ILE A 64 5.72 -2.14 -6.19
N ASP A 65 6.05 -1.98 -4.90
CA ASP A 65 7.23 -2.57 -4.34
C ASP A 65 6.97 -4.03 -3.97
N TYR A 66 5.83 -4.32 -3.44
CA TYR A 66 5.53 -5.66 -2.99
C TYR A 66 4.03 -5.82 -2.82
N TYR A 67 3.50 -6.99 -3.08
CA TYR A 67 2.11 -7.21 -2.80
C TYR A 67 1.88 -8.69 -2.52
N VAL A 68 0.81 -9.00 -1.82
CA VAL A 68 0.40 -10.37 -1.62
C VAL A 68 -1.12 -10.39 -1.63
N THR A 69 -1.70 -11.34 -2.34
CA THR A 69 -3.14 -11.44 -2.41
C THR A 69 -3.58 -12.60 -1.53
N MET A 70 -4.63 -12.36 -0.77
CA MET A 70 -5.24 -13.39 0.04
C MET A 70 -6.68 -13.50 -0.45
N PRO A 71 -7.41 -14.53 -0.11
CA PRO A 71 -8.77 -14.69 -0.67
C PRO A 71 -9.70 -13.51 -0.42
N SER A 72 -9.58 -12.87 0.73
CA SER A 72 -10.48 -11.77 1.06
C SER A 72 -9.80 -10.43 1.27
N HIS A 73 -8.53 -10.32 1.04
CA HIS A 73 -7.85 -9.04 1.16
C HIS A 73 -6.54 -9.04 0.41
N LEU A 74 -5.96 -7.88 0.31
CA LEU A 74 -4.76 -7.67 -0.49
C LEU A 74 -3.89 -6.68 0.25
N HIS A 75 -2.63 -6.97 0.37
CA HIS A 75 -1.66 -6.04 0.95
C HIS A 75 -0.74 -5.58 -0.17
N ILE A 76 -0.51 -4.27 -0.24
CA ILE A 76 0.35 -3.72 -1.29
C ILE A 76 1.25 -2.66 -0.69
N ILE A 77 2.49 -2.61 -1.11
CA ILE A 77 3.35 -1.49 -0.79
C ILE A 77 3.52 -0.73 -2.09
N PHE A 78 2.94 0.47 -2.14
CA PHE A 78 3.06 1.33 -3.31
C PHE A 78 4.26 2.25 -3.15
N VAL A 79 4.87 2.60 -4.25
CA VAL A 79 5.95 3.58 -4.27
C VAL A 79 5.50 4.71 -5.15
N LEU A 80 5.46 5.92 -4.59
CA LEU A 80 5.13 7.09 -5.38
C LEU A 80 6.41 7.90 -5.55
N GLN A 81 6.70 8.30 -6.79
CA GLN A 81 7.85 9.14 -7.05
C GLN A 81 7.45 10.10 -8.13
N GLU A 82 7.26 11.35 -7.76
CA GLU A 82 6.81 12.38 -8.66
C GLU A 82 5.49 11.94 -9.32
N SER A 83 4.61 11.38 -8.52
CA SER A 83 3.35 10.92 -9.03
C SER A 83 2.44 12.09 -9.33
N GLN A 84 1.69 12.00 -10.41
CA GLN A 84 0.80 13.07 -10.77
C GLN A 84 -0.52 12.94 -10.05
N VAL A 85 -0.77 11.85 -9.39
CA VAL A 85 -2.04 11.66 -8.70
C VAL A 85 -1.81 11.19 -7.29
N PRO A 86 -2.73 11.44 -6.39
CA PRO A 86 -2.59 10.98 -5.01
C PRO A 86 -2.89 9.50 -4.91
N LEU A 87 -2.44 8.90 -3.82
CA LEU A 87 -2.61 7.48 -3.63
C LEU A 87 -4.07 7.06 -3.71
N TRP A 88 -4.98 7.84 -3.13
CA TRP A 88 -6.38 7.43 -3.13
C TRP A 88 -6.94 7.27 -4.54
N GLU A 89 -6.41 8.02 -5.49
CA GLU A 89 -6.90 7.92 -6.84
C GLU A 89 -6.39 6.64 -7.47
N VAL A 90 -5.19 6.23 -7.16
CA VAL A 90 -4.63 4.98 -7.66
C VAL A 90 -5.46 3.83 -7.12
N ILE A 91 -5.81 3.88 -5.83
CA ILE A 91 -6.58 2.81 -5.22
C ILE A 91 -8.00 2.78 -5.77
N ARG A 92 -8.59 3.95 -6.03
CA ARG A 92 -9.91 3.99 -6.61
C ARG A 92 -9.89 3.34 -8.00
N SER A 93 -8.85 3.59 -8.79
CA SER A 93 -8.73 2.99 -10.11
C SER A 93 -8.54 1.49 -9.99
N LEU A 94 -7.74 1.04 -9.05
CA LEU A 94 -7.52 -0.37 -8.87
C LEU A 94 -8.87 -1.05 -8.58
N LYS A 95 -9.64 -0.49 -7.68
CA LYS A 95 -10.91 -1.08 -7.30
C LYS A 95 -11.87 -1.11 -8.49
N ALA A 96 -11.94 -0.03 -9.22
CA ALA A 96 -12.87 0.07 -10.34
C ALA A 96 -12.50 -0.90 -11.45
N LEU A 97 -11.21 -1.03 -11.73
CA LEU A 97 -10.77 -1.91 -12.80
C LEU A 97 -11.04 -3.37 -12.46
N VAL A 98 -10.80 -3.77 -11.23
CA VAL A 98 -11.07 -5.14 -10.83
C VAL A 98 -12.57 -5.42 -10.88
N SER A 99 -13.38 -4.49 -10.39
CA SER A 99 -14.83 -4.68 -10.44
C SER A 99 -15.31 -4.81 -11.88
N LYS A 100 -14.73 -4.02 -12.77
CA LYS A 100 -15.14 -4.07 -14.17
C LYS A 100 -14.70 -5.37 -14.81
N LYS A 101 -13.48 -5.81 -14.56
CA LYS A 101 -12.97 -7.02 -15.16
C LYS A 101 -13.72 -8.25 -14.68
N THR A 102 -14.14 -8.26 -13.42
CA THR A 102 -14.80 -9.43 -12.88
C THR A 102 -16.31 -9.37 -13.05
N GLY A 103 -16.86 -8.18 -13.25
CA GLY A 103 -18.31 -8.02 -13.35
C GLY A 103 -19.02 -8.22 -12.01
N VAL A 104 -18.27 -8.27 -10.91
CA VAL A 104 -18.88 -8.51 -9.62
C VAL A 104 -19.23 -7.20 -8.95
N LYS A 105 -20.49 -7.01 -8.58
CA LYS A 105 -20.90 -5.81 -7.90
C LYS A 105 -20.43 -5.89 -6.48
N ASN A 106 -20.06 -4.77 -5.92
CA ASN A 106 -19.62 -4.71 -4.52
C ASN A 106 -18.50 -5.70 -4.29
N PHE A 107 -17.50 -5.68 -5.17
CA PHE A 107 -16.35 -6.54 -4.99
C PHE A 107 -15.56 -6.12 -3.75
N TRP A 108 -15.40 -4.84 -3.53
CA TRP A 108 -14.55 -4.32 -2.47
C TRP A 108 -15.32 -3.69 -1.32
N GLN A 109 -14.73 -3.76 -0.13
CA GLN A 109 -15.24 -3.05 1.00
C GLN A 109 -14.94 -1.59 0.76
N ARG A 110 -15.73 -0.68 1.29
CA ARG A 110 -15.50 0.71 1.14
C ARG A 110 -14.27 1.07 1.93
N GLY A 111 -13.45 1.95 1.44
CA GLY A 111 -12.26 2.39 2.15
C GLY A 111 -11.10 1.42 2.05
N TYR A 112 -10.06 1.68 2.80
CA TYR A 112 -8.88 0.86 2.84
C TYR A 112 -8.03 1.34 4.01
N TYR A 113 -7.03 0.54 4.42
CA TYR A 113 -6.13 0.97 5.46
C TYR A 113 -4.86 1.39 4.79
N GLU A 114 -4.23 2.45 5.29
CA GLU A 114 -2.97 2.88 4.72
C GLU A 114 -2.02 3.28 5.82
N HIS A 115 -0.74 3.15 5.58
CA HIS A 115 0.30 3.54 6.53
C HIS A 115 1.48 4.06 5.72
N VAL A 116 1.94 5.26 6.04
CA VAL A 116 3.10 5.84 5.40
C VAL A 116 4.33 5.24 6.05
N ILE A 117 5.17 4.56 5.28
CA ILE A 117 6.34 3.92 5.82
C ILE A 117 7.43 4.96 6.00
N ARG A 118 7.90 5.13 7.23
CA ARG A 118 8.71 6.29 7.57
C ARG A 118 10.19 6.14 7.33
N ASN A 119 10.71 4.96 7.22
CA ASN A 119 12.15 4.79 6.96
C ASN A 119 12.41 3.42 6.34
N GLU A 120 13.61 3.22 5.84
CA GLU A 120 13.94 2.00 5.16
C GLU A 120 13.97 0.79 6.06
N ARG A 121 14.37 0.97 7.29
CA ARG A 121 14.39 -0.14 8.20
C ARG A 121 12.99 -0.68 8.38
N ALA A 122 12.01 0.20 8.55
CA ALA A 122 10.64 -0.22 8.70
C ALA A 122 10.14 -0.87 7.41
N LEU A 123 10.55 -0.38 6.25
CA LEU A 123 10.13 -0.97 4.99
C LEU A 123 10.55 -2.43 4.93
N LEU A 124 11.79 -2.73 5.30
CA LEU A 124 12.26 -4.10 5.23
C LEU A 124 11.51 -4.97 6.23
N LYS A 125 11.24 -4.44 7.42
CA LYS A 125 10.53 -5.20 8.43
C LYS A 125 9.07 -5.44 8.03
N ILE A 126 8.46 -4.47 7.40
CA ILE A 126 7.07 -4.60 6.98
C ILE A 126 6.98 -5.64 5.87
N ARG A 127 7.91 -5.64 4.92
CA ARG A 127 7.90 -6.66 3.88
C ARG A 127 8.01 -8.05 4.49
N GLU A 128 8.93 -8.22 5.44
CA GLU A 128 9.12 -9.50 6.04
C GLU A 128 7.89 -9.92 6.84
N TYR A 129 7.31 -8.96 7.56
CA TYR A 129 6.15 -9.25 8.38
C TYR A 129 4.98 -9.73 7.51
N ILE A 130 4.73 -9.06 6.40
CA ILE A 130 3.63 -9.43 5.54
C ILE A 130 3.88 -10.77 4.89
N GLN A 131 5.12 -11.02 4.51
CA GLN A 131 5.47 -12.27 3.89
C GLN A 131 5.20 -13.42 4.86
N ASN A 132 5.48 -13.24 6.12
CA ASN A 132 5.28 -14.27 7.11
C ASN A 132 3.88 -14.30 7.73
N ASN A 133 3.14 -13.23 7.59
CA ASN A 133 1.83 -13.12 8.22
C ASN A 133 0.79 -12.53 7.28
N PRO A 134 0.61 -13.10 6.10
CA PRO A 134 -0.26 -12.45 5.10
C PRO A 134 -1.73 -12.43 5.49
N LEU A 135 -2.14 -13.27 6.42
CA LEU A 135 -3.53 -13.28 6.80
C LEU A 135 -3.89 -12.15 7.74
N THR A 136 -2.91 -11.50 8.35
CA THR A 136 -3.20 -10.46 9.32
C THR A 136 -3.66 -9.21 8.61
N GLU A 137 -4.82 -8.68 8.96
CA GLU A 137 -5.30 -7.45 8.36
C GLU A 137 -5.03 -6.26 9.25
N ALA A 138 -5.05 -6.45 10.55
CA ALA A 138 -4.86 -5.34 11.47
C ALA A 138 -3.42 -5.34 11.98
N ILE A 139 -2.55 -4.68 11.29
CA ILE A 139 -1.14 -4.66 11.61
C ILE A 139 -0.81 -3.51 12.54
N LYS A 140 -0.05 -3.81 13.58
CA LYS A 140 0.35 -2.77 14.50
C LYS A 140 1.69 -2.25 14.03
N PHE A 141 1.68 -1.16 13.32
CA PHE A 141 2.86 -0.64 12.67
C PHE A 141 3.89 -0.06 13.61
N GLU A 142 3.50 0.32 14.82
CA GLU A 142 4.50 0.91 15.72
C GLU A 142 5.60 -0.08 16.06
N GLN A 143 5.33 -1.36 16.00
CA GLN A 143 6.33 -2.35 16.32
C GLN A 143 7.53 -2.26 15.39
N PHE A 144 7.37 -1.68 14.22
CA PHE A 144 8.46 -1.59 13.28
C PHE A 144 9.33 -0.37 13.51
N TYR A 145 8.89 0.53 14.38
CA TYR A 145 9.65 1.73 14.62
C TYR A 145 10.19 1.82 16.02
N GLU A 146 9.87 0.85 16.92
CA GLU A 146 10.17 1.01 18.16
C GLU A 146 11.44 0.72 18.53
N SER A 147 12.12 0.27 18.64
CA SER A 147 13.29 -0.04 19.13
C SER A 147 13.85 1.13 19.54
N GLY A 148 13.56 1.63 20.33
CA GLY A 148 14.03 2.69 20.80
C GLY A 148 15.19 3.20 20.27
N LEU A 149 15.70 2.51 19.59
CA LEU A 149 16.73 2.93 19.08
C LEU A 149 16.56 3.75 18.02
N ASP A 150 15.49 3.97 17.61
CA ASP A 150 15.29 4.69 16.52
C ASP A 150 15.22 6.09 16.89
N GLU A 151 16.11 6.54 17.66
CA GLU A 151 16.08 7.83 17.99
C GLU A 151 16.33 8.62 16.82
N SER A 152 16.90 8.17 15.83
CA SER A 152 17.13 9.00 14.68
C SER A 152 15.81 9.31 14.02
N SER A 153 14.78 8.74 14.44
CA SER A 153 13.51 8.98 13.81
C SER A 153 13.01 10.35 14.17
N PRO A 154 12.66 11.17 13.24
CA PRO A 154 12.13 12.47 13.52
C PRO A 154 10.71 12.40 14.01
N TYR A 155 10.15 11.23 14.06
CA TYR A 155 8.81 11.11 14.46
C TYR A 155 8.63 10.79 15.93
N LYS A 156 9.68 10.82 16.66
CA LYS A 156 9.54 10.60 18.06
C LYS A 156 9.12 11.78 18.77
#